data_b0d4e5dffcd15420d5648e1aacfc4a81
#
_entry.id   b0d4e5dffcd15420d5648e1aacfc4a81
#
_cell.length_a   1.000
_cell.length_b   1.000
_cell.length_c   1.000
_cell.angle_alpha   90.00
_cell.angle_beta   90.00
_cell.angle_gamma   90.00
#
_symmetry.space_group_name_H-M   'P 1'
#
loop_
_entity.id
_entity.type
_entity.pdbx_description
1 polymer ?
#
loop_
_entity_poly.entity_id
_entity_poly.type
_entity_poly.pdbx_seq_one_letter_code
_entity_poly.pdbx_strand_id
1 'polypeptide(L)'
;MFDAKQSNMQDVTTYAPVRIALLGIVRAIFGLLVALMGVVAVWATASGDSAPRQPGDMPSWWMSLVGLALGIGGFAIASGGVGRLISAFAQDCYFRAGPDGVAIRLPVQGWFGRFKLTEYNFQWSEIKQLVHFTHSVNLIPVSRELRIELETGKRVAIPRYCFSASVKSIQQQLMTIRASVGR
;
A
#
# COMPACT_ATOMS: atom_id res chain seq x y z
N MET A 1 -20.61 15.44 -18.41
CA MET A 1 -20.22 15.12 -19.79
C MET A 1 -19.06 14.09 -19.86
N PHE A 2 -18.87 13.27 -18.81
CA PHE A 2 -17.76 12.31 -18.69
C PHE A 2 -18.15 10.84 -18.97
N ASP A 3 -19.43 10.50 -18.99
CA ASP A 3 -19.87 9.09 -19.01
C ASP A 3 -19.78 8.37 -20.38
N ALA A 4 -19.86 9.08 -21.48
CA ALA A 4 -19.88 8.43 -22.81
C ALA A 4 -18.51 7.84 -23.24
N LYS A 5 -17.41 8.36 -22.69
CA LYS A 5 -16.03 7.93 -23.03
C LYS A 5 -15.60 6.64 -22.33
N GLN A 6 -16.29 6.26 -21.25
CA GLN A 6 -15.96 5.05 -20.48
C GLN A 6 -16.61 3.76 -21.05
N SER A 7 -17.57 3.88 -21.96
CA SER A 7 -18.34 2.74 -22.48
C SER A 7 -17.50 1.72 -23.28
N ASN A 8 -16.34 2.13 -23.82
CA ASN A 8 -15.46 1.25 -24.62
C ASN A 8 -14.23 0.74 -23.84
N MET A 9 -14.15 0.99 -22.53
CA MET A 9 -13.04 0.50 -21.72
C MET A 9 -13.33 -0.89 -21.16
N GLN A 10 -12.35 -1.80 -21.28
CA GLN A 10 -12.41 -3.14 -20.72
C GLN A 10 -11.68 -3.19 -19.37
N ASP A 11 -12.22 -4.00 -18.46
CA ASP A 11 -11.52 -4.27 -17.20
C ASP A 11 -10.27 -5.10 -17.47
N VAL A 12 -9.11 -4.52 -17.16
CA VAL A 12 -7.81 -5.19 -17.30
C VAL A 12 -7.62 -6.23 -16.20
N THR A 13 -8.14 -5.93 -15.02
CA THR A 13 -8.07 -6.82 -13.86
C THR A 13 -9.12 -6.44 -12.84
N THR A 14 -9.51 -7.42 -12.03
CA THR A 14 -10.45 -7.22 -10.93
C THR A 14 -9.73 -6.75 -9.67
N TYR A 15 -10.37 -5.87 -8.94
CA TYR A 15 -9.93 -5.45 -7.62
C TYR A 15 -9.93 -6.64 -6.65
N ALA A 16 -8.93 -6.74 -5.78
CA ALA A 16 -8.74 -7.87 -4.87
C ALA A 16 -9.00 -7.51 -3.40
N PRO A 17 -10.26 -7.26 -2.99
CA PRO A 17 -10.60 -6.78 -1.65
C PRO A 17 -10.13 -7.73 -0.55
N VAL A 18 -10.28 -9.04 -0.76
CA VAL A 18 -9.90 -10.05 0.23
C VAL A 18 -8.41 -10.00 0.58
N ARG A 19 -7.54 -9.82 -0.42
CA ARG A 19 -6.09 -9.71 -0.17
C ARG A 19 -5.74 -8.47 0.63
N ILE A 20 -6.39 -7.35 0.32
CA ILE A 20 -6.18 -6.07 1.02
C ILE A 20 -6.69 -6.19 2.46
N ALA A 21 -7.86 -6.80 2.66
CA ALA A 21 -8.42 -7.04 3.98
C ALA A 21 -7.51 -7.91 4.84
N LEU A 22 -7.04 -9.06 4.32
CA LEU A 22 -6.12 -9.94 5.02
C LEU A 22 -4.82 -9.24 5.42
N LEU A 23 -4.20 -8.50 4.49
CA LEU A 23 -3.01 -7.72 4.80
C LEU A 23 -3.29 -6.62 5.84
N GLY A 24 -4.47 -6.03 5.81
CA GLY A 24 -4.93 -5.05 6.80
C GLY A 24 -5.04 -5.65 8.18
N ILE A 25 -5.69 -6.83 8.30
CA ILE A 25 -5.86 -7.57 9.57
C ILE A 25 -4.50 -7.93 10.16
N VAL A 26 -3.63 -8.60 9.39
CA VAL A 26 -2.29 -9.00 9.85
C VAL A 26 -1.50 -7.79 10.36
N ARG A 27 -1.52 -6.70 9.61
CA ARG A 27 -0.82 -5.47 9.99
C ARG A 27 -1.41 -4.81 11.24
N ALA A 28 -2.74 -4.80 11.38
CA ALA A 28 -3.41 -4.26 12.55
C ALA A 28 -3.07 -5.06 13.82
N ILE A 29 -3.15 -6.39 13.74
CA ILE A 29 -2.79 -7.28 14.86
C ILE A 29 -1.33 -7.10 15.25
N PHE A 30 -0.41 -7.13 14.28
CA PHE A 30 1.02 -6.93 14.55
C PHE A 30 1.29 -5.57 15.20
N GLY A 31 0.69 -4.50 14.69
CA GLY A 31 0.85 -3.17 15.26
C GLY A 31 0.31 -3.05 16.68
N LEU A 32 -0.83 -3.71 16.97
CA LEU A 32 -1.39 -3.76 18.34
C LEU A 32 -0.47 -4.53 19.29
N LEU A 33 0.11 -5.65 18.88
CA LEU A 33 1.07 -6.39 19.68
C LEU A 33 2.31 -5.55 20.01
N VAL A 34 2.87 -4.86 19.03
CA VAL A 34 4.02 -3.98 19.23
C VAL A 34 3.66 -2.82 20.17
N ALA A 35 2.47 -2.21 20.01
CA ALA A 35 2.01 -1.15 20.89
C ALA A 35 1.83 -1.66 22.33
N LEU A 36 1.26 -2.84 22.51
CA LEU A 36 1.08 -3.47 23.83
C LEU A 36 2.43 -3.71 24.52
N MET A 37 3.41 -4.23 23.79
CA MET A 37 4.78 -4.39 24.31
C MET A 37 5.37 -3.05 24.77
N GLY A 38 5.13 -1.98 24.02
CA GLY A 38 5.54 -0.64 24.41
C GLY A 38 4.88 -0.16 25.69
N VAL A 39 3.58 -0.36 25.84
CA VAL A 39 2.83 -0.01 27.06
C VAL A 39 3.33 -0.81 28.26
N VAL A 40 3.53 -2.12 28.11
CA VAL A 40 4.06 -2.97 29.20
C VAL A 40 5.46 -2.52 29.62
N ALA A 41 6.34 -2.18 28.69
CA ALA A 41 7.67 -1.67 29.00
C ALA A 41 7.64 -0.36 29.79
N VAL A 42 6.77 0.59 29.41
CA VAL A 42 6.60 1.85 30.15
C VAL A 42 6.01 1.57 31.54
N TRP A 43 4.99 0.71 31.63
CA TRP A 43 4.36 0.39 32.90
C TRP A 43 5.32 -0.30 33.87
N ALA A 44 6.10 -1.27 33.42
CA ALA A 44 7.09 -1.97 34.25
C ALA A 44 8.17 -1.02 34.79
N THR A 45 8.56 0.00 34.03
CA THR A 45 9.51 1.01 34.52
C THR A 45 8.88 2.01 35.49
N ALA A 46 7.59 2.31 35.33
CA ALA A 46 6.84 3.24 36.19
C ALA A 46 6.45 2.61 37.54
N SER A 47 6.14 1.30 37.56
CA SER A 47 5.73 0.58 38.78
C SER A 47 6.88 0.27 39.75
N GLY A 48 8.12 0.58 39.35
CA GLY A 48 9.28 0.38 40.24
C GLY A 48 9.69 -1.08 40.42
N ASP A 49 9.02 -2.02 39.74
CA ASP A 49 9.26 -3.48 39.80
C ASP A 49 10.61 -3.89 39.14
N SER A 50 11.49 -2.94 38.91
CA SER A 50 12.82 -3.23 38.43
C SER A 50 13.66 -3.84 39.55
N ALA A 51 14.06 -5.10 39.39
CA ALA A 51 15.05 -5.76 40.23
C ALA A 51 16.28 -4.86 40.51
N PRO A 52 16.97 -5.03 41.62
CA PRO A 52 18.13 -4.20 41.98
C PRO A 52 19.11 -4.21 40.82
N ARG A 53 19.48 -3.00 40.36
CA ARG A 53 20.34 -2.78 39.19
C ARG A 53 21.73 -3.30 39.46
N GLN A 54 22.22 -4.13 38.60
CA GLN A 54 23.63 -4.53 38.54
C GLN A 54 24.46 -3.42 37.87
N PRO A 55 25.76 -3.30 38.22
CA PRO A 55 26.65 -2.40 37.51
C PRO A 55 26.73 -2.78 36.04
N GLY A 56 26.26 -1.89 35.15
CA GLY A 56 26.16 -2.14 33.70
C GLY A 56 24.75 -2.21 33.13
N ASP A 57 23.71 -2.22 33.99
CA ASP A 57 22.32 -2.19 33.52
C ASP A 57 21.96 -0.86 32.87
N MET A 58 21.14 -0.91 31.82
CA MET A 58 20.64 0.28 31.16
C MET A 58 19.76 1.12 32.12
N PRO A 59 19.86 2.45 32.06
CA PRO A 59 19.02 3.33 32.86
C PRO A 59 17.53 3.09 32.61
N SER A 60 16.69 3.16 33.66
CA SER A 60 15.22 2.93 33.51
C SER A 60 14.54 3.88 32.52
N TRP A 61 15.01 5.14 32.44
CA TRP A 61 14.49 6.12 31.49
C TRP A 61 14.67 5.69 30.04
N TRP A 62 15.76 4.97 29.72
CA TRP A 62 16.02 4.43 28.38
C TRP A 62 14.96 3.39 28.00
N MET A 63 14.63 2.49 28.91
CA MET A 63 13.57 1.50 28.69
C MET A 63 12.20 2.17 28.49
N SER A 64 11.91 3.25 29.21
CA SER A 64 10.69 4.03 29.00
C SER A 64 10.66 4.70 27.64
N LEU A 65 11.78 5.25 27.16
CA LEU A 65 11.87 5.82 25.81
C LEU A 65 11.67 4.77 24.71
N VAL A 66 12.30 3.59 24.86
CA VAL A 66 12.11 2.47 23.94
C VAL A 66 10.65 2.01 23.94
N GLY A 67 10.04 1.87 25.13
CA GLY A 67 8.62 1.52 25.27
C GLY A 67 7.71 2.54 24.59
N LEU A 68 7.98 3.83 24.77
CA LEU A 68 7.21 4.90 24.12
C LEU A 68 7.36 4.84 22.59
N ALA A 69 8.57 4.64 22.09
CA ALA A 69 8.84 4.52 20.65
C ALA A 69 8.11 3.30 20.04
N LEU A 70 8.14 2.16 20.73
CA LEU A 70 7.38 0.96 20.34
C LEU A 70 5.87 1.20 20.38
N GLY A 71 5.37 1.89 21.39
CA GLY A 71 3.95 2.24 21.52
C GLY A 71 3.46 3.09 20.33
N ILE A 72 4.17 4.18 20.03
CA ILE A 72 3.85 5.08 18.92
C ILE A 72 4.01 4.35 17.57
N GLY A 73 5.11 3.62 17.39
CA GLY A 73 5.37 2.86 16.17
C GLY A 73 4.31 1.77 15.93
N GLY A 74 3.96 1.02 16.98
CA GLY A 74 2.92 0.00 16.93
C GLY A 74 1.55 0.59 16.57
N PHE A 75 1.18 1.71 17.18
CA PHE A 75 -0.06 2.42 16.86
C PHE A 75 -0.09 2.91 15.40
N ALA A 76 1.01 3.46 14.89
CA ALA A 76 1.12 3.87 13.49
C ALA A 76 0.99 2.68 12.52
N ILE A 77 1.56 1.53 12.87
CA ILE A 77 1.42 0.29 12.10
C ILE A 77 -0.03 -0.21 12.12
N ALA A 78 -0.67 -0.23 13.29
CA ALA A 78 -2.06 -0.67 13.45
C ALA A 78 -3.03 0.22 12.69
N SER A 79 -2.89 1.54 12.78
CA SER A 79 -3.73 2.49 12.05
C SER A 79 -3.62 2.32 10.54
N GLY A 80 -2.41 2.03 10.02
CA GLY A 80 -2.21 1.66 8.62
C GLY A 80 -2.88 0.34 8.24
N GLY A 81 -3.00 -0.62 9.16
CA GLY A 81 -3.76 -1.86 8.97
C GLY A 81 -5.27 -1.61 8.86
N VAL A 82 -5.81 -0.81 9.78
CA VAL A 82 -7.23 -0.39 9.75
C VAL A 82 -7.55 0.38 8.47
N GLY A 83 -6.69 1.30 8.04
CA GLY A 83 -6.84 2.01 6.77
C GLY A 83 -6.96 1.06 5.57
N ARG A 84 -6.18 -0.04 5.54
CA ARG A 84 -6.30 -1.07 4.50
C ARG A 84 -7.60 -1.86 4.58
N LEU A 85 -8.09 -2.15 5.79
CA LEU A 85 -9.39 -2.79 5.96
C LEU A 85 -10.51 -1.92 5.39
N ILE A 86 -10.54 -0.65 5.73
CA ILE A 86 -11.52 0.30 5.18
C ILE A 86 -11.42 0.35 3.66
N SER A 87 -10.18 0.31 3.11
CA SER A 87 -9.96 0.32 1.68
C SER A 87 -10.45 -0.93 0.96
N ALA A 88 -10.41 -2.07 1.61
CA ALA A 88 -10.89 -3.31 1.04
C ALA A 88 -12.39 -3.27 0.72
N PHE A 89 -13.15 -2.49 1.48
CA PHE A 89 -14.60 -2.31 1.29
C PHE A 89 -14.97 -1.15 0.35
N ALA A 90 -13.97 -0.45 -0.23
CA ALA A 90 -14.23 0.57 -1.22
C ALA A 90 -14.75 -0.08 -2.53
N GLN A 91 -16.03 0.14 -2.83
CA GLN A 91 -16.73 -0.55 -3.92
C GLN A 91 -16.38 -0.06 -5.33
N ASP A 92 -15.77 1.12 -5.45
CA ASP A 92 -15.58 1.79 -6.74
C ASP A 92 -14.14 1.72 -7.27
N CYS A 93 -13.38 0.70 -6.91
CA CYS A 93 -12.02 0.54 -7.42
C CYS A 93 -12.02 -0.21 -8.75
N TYR A 94 -11.36 0.36 -9.75
CA TYR A 94 -11.25 -0.24 -11.08
C TYR A 94 -9.88 0.00 -11.72
N PHE A 95 -9.55 -0.86 -12.66
CA PHE A 95 -8.45 -0.69 -13.58
C PHE A 95 -8.92 -1.07 -14.98
N ARG A 96 -9.19 -0.09 -15.79
CA ARG A 96 -9.75 -0.21 -17.12
C ARG A 96 -8.78 0.32 -18.16
N ALA A 97 -8.79 -0.27 -19.33
CA ALA A 97 -8.07 0.22 -20.48
C ALA A 97 -8.94 0.08 -21.74
N GLY A 98 -8.74 0.97 -22.67
CA GLY A 98 -9.48 1.01 -23.93
C GLY A 98 -8.72 1.78 -25.00
N PRO A 99 -9.38 2.06 -26.14
CA PRO A 99 -8.76 2.75 -27.27
C PRO A 99 -8.16 4.12 -26.89
N ASP A 100 -8.82 4.83 -25.97
CA ASP A 100 -8.44 6.19 -25.61
C ASP A 100 -7.33 6.26 -24.57
N GLY A 101 -7.11 5.17 -23.79
CA GLY A 101 -6.12 5.19 -22.72
C GLY A 101 -6.42 4.24 -21.57
N VAL A 102 -5.96 4.64 -20.39
CA VAL A 102 -6.05 3.86 -19.15
C VAL A 102 -6.72 4.68 -18.06
N ALA A 103 -7.75 4.10 -17.43
CA ALA A 103 -8.44 4.67 -16.28
C ALA A 103 -8.25 3.77 -15.06
N ILE A 104 -7.78 4.36 -13.96
CA ILE A 104 -7.43 3.65 -12.73
C ILE A 104 -8.03 4.40 -11.56
N ARG A 105 -8.81 3.72 -10.74
CA ARG A 105 -9.30 4.25 -9.47
C ARG A 105 -8.89 3.32 -8.35
N LEU A 106 -8.02 3.83 -7.50
CA LEU A 106 -7.39 3.08 -6.43
C LEU A 106 -7.46 3.80 -5.11
N PRO A 107 -7.50 3.02 -4.04
CA PRO A 107 -7.32 3.54 -2.72
C PRO A 107 -5.84 3.86 -2.48
N VAL A 108 -5.52 5.12 -2.32
CA VAL A 108 -4.17 5.55 -1.94
C VAL A 108 -4.11 5.74 -0.43
N GLN A 109 -3.19 5.03 0.20
CA GLN A 109 -2.95 5.15 1.63
C GLN A 109 -2.14 6.41 1.90
N GLY A 110 -2.75 7.38 2.59
CA GLY A 110 -2.05 8.55 3.13
C GLY A 110 -1.29 8.22 4.42
N TRP A 111 -0.52 9.19 4.90
CA TRP A 111 0.11 9.15 6.22
C TRP A 111 -0.98 8.93 7.30
N PHE A 112 -0.65 8.18 8.36
CA PHE A 112 -1.55 7.83 9.47
C PHE A 112 -2.84 7.10 9.07
N GLY A 113 -2.79 6.24 8.04
CA GLY A 113 -3.94 5.41 7.68
C GLY A 113 -5.11 6.17 7.03
N ARG A 114 -4.97 7.47 6.78
CA ARG A 114 -5.97 8.23 6.01
C ARG A 114 -6.08 7.67 4.61
N PHE A 115 -7.30 7.39 4.23
CA PHE A 115 -7.64 6.73 3.00
C PHE A 115 -8.24 7.74 2.01
N LYS A 116 -7.73 7.77 0.79
CA LYS A 116 -8.27 8.60 -0.29
C LYS A 116 -8.35 7.75 -1.55
N LEU A 117 -9.55 7.73 -2.15
CA LEU A 117 -9.69 7.22 -3.51
C LEU A 117 -9.05 8.23 -4.47
N THR A 118 -8.10 7.76 -5.24
CA THR A 118 -7.44 8.57 -6.26
C THR A 118 -7.74 7.98 -7.62
N GLU A 119 -8.20 8.82 -8.52
CA GLU A 119 -8.49 8.49 -9.89
C GLU A 119 -7.40 9.03 -10.80
N TYR A 120 -6.96 8.19 -11.71
CA TYR A 120 -5.98 8.50 -12.74
C TYR A 120 -6.58 8.17 -14.10
N ASN A 121 -6.57 9.12 -15.02
CA ASN A 121 -6.96 8.94 -16.39
C ASN A 121 -5.79 9.37 -17.26
N PHE A 122 -5.23 8.44 -18.04
CA PHE A 122 -4.10 8.67 -18.92
C PHE A 122 -4.47 8.32 -20.35
N GLN A 123 -4.19 9.21 -21.29
CA GLN A 123 -4.21 8.89 -22.70
C GLN A 123 -2.95 8.10 -23.07
N TRP A 124 -3.04 7.24 -24.10
CA TRP A 124 -1.87 6.46 -24.55
C TRP A 124 -0.70 7.33 -24.99
N SER A 125 -0.97 8.53 -25.52
CA SER A 125 0.03 9.53 -25.89
C SER A 125 0.80 10.11 -24.70
N GLU A 126 0.19 10.09 -23.50
CA GLU A 126 0.82 10.59 -22.28
C GLU A 126 1.71 9.53 -21.61
N ILE A 127 1.50 8.25 -21.94
CA ILE A 127 2.22 7.13 -21.34
C ILE A 127 3.51 6.88 -22.12
N LYS A 128 4.65 7.23 -21.54
CA LYS A 128 5.97 6.95 -22.07
C LYS A 128 6.25 5.45 -22.03
N GLN A 129 6.15 4.84 -20.85
CA GLN A 129 6.39 3.41 -20.67
C GLN A 129 5.64 2.80 -19.50
N LEU A 130 5.45 1.47 -19.57
CA LEU A 130 4.87 0.63 -18.54
C LEU A 130 5.96 -0.31 -18.03
N VAL A 131 6.36 -0.15 -16.78
CA VAL A 131 7.47 -0.91 -16.20
C VAL A 131 6.99 -1.78 -15.06
N HIS A 132 7.32 -3.08 -15.12
CA HIS A 132 7.21 -3.97 -13.97
C HIS A 132 8.40 -3.73 -13.04
N PHE A 133 8.15 -3.26 -11.85
CA PHE A 133 9.19 -3.01 -10.86
C PHE A 133 9.05 -3.97 -9.67
N THR A 134 10.19 -4.52 -9.25
CA THR A 134 10.25 -5.39 -8.07
C THR A 134 11.19 -4.75 -7.05
N HIS A 135 10.67 -4.42 -5.89
CA HIS A 135 11.48 -4.02 -4.76
C HIS A 135 12.07 -5.25 -4.09
N SER A 136 13.37 -5.28 -3.93
CA SER A 136 14.07 -6.34 -3.22
C SER A 136 14.87 -5.75 -2.06
N VAL A 137 14.83 -6.43 -0.92
CA VAL A 137 15.69 -6.14 0.24
C VAL A 137 16.54 -7.39 0.46
N ASN A 138 17.87 -7.25 0.42
CA ASN A 138 18.81 -8.38 0.52
C ASN A 138 18.47 -9.53 -0.46
N LEU A 139 18.19 -9.21 -1.72
CA LEU A 139 17.80 -10.15 -2.78
C LEU A 139 16.42 -10.82 -2.60
N ILE A 140 15.73 -10.56 -1.51
CA ILE A 140 14.38 -11.08 -1.27
C ILE A 140 13.36 -10.08 -1.87
N PRO A 141 12.50 -10.50 -2.81
CA PRO A 141 11.48 -9.63 -3.38
C PRO A 141 10.41 -9.30 -2.34
N VAL A 142 10.37 -8.04 -1.91
CA VAL A 142 9.45 -7.54 -0.86
C VAL A 142 8.13 -7.08 -1.46
N SER A 143 8.18 -6.39 -2.59
CA SER A 143 6.98 -5.92 -3.26
C SER A 143 7.15 -5.86 -4.77
N ARG A 144 6.03 -5.96 -5.49
CA ARG A 144 5.95 -5.81 -6.93
C ARG A 144 4.92 -4.74 -7.26
N GLU A 145 5.25 -3.89 -8.21
CA GLU A 145 4.36 -2.81 -8.65
C GLU A 145 4.43 -2.63 -10.16
N LEU A 146 3.34 -2.16 -10.74
CA LEU A 146 3.31 -1.62 -12.08
C LEU A 146 3.58 -0.12 -11.99
N ARG A 147 4.63 0.35 -12.66
CA ARG A 147 4.91 1.77 -12.79
C ARG A 147 4.47 2.25 -14.16
N ILE A 148 3.63 3.27 -14.17
CA ILE A 148 3.25 4.02 -15.35
C ILE A 148 4.11 5.28 -15.36
N GLU A 149 5.03 5.38 -16.30
CA GLU A 149 5.83 6.58 -16.51
C GLU A 149 5.17 7.43 -17.60
N LEU A 150 4.94 8.69 -17.29
CA LEU A 150 4.34 9.65 -18.22
C LEU A 150 5.43 10.41 -18.97
N GLU A 151 5.09 10.96 -20.14
CA GLU A 151 5.98 11.83 -20.92
C GLU A 151 6.44 13.06 -20.13
N THR A 152 5.64 13.53 -19.18
CA THR A 152 5.97 14.62 -18.25
C THR A 152 7.04 14.25 -17.21
N GLY A 153 7.51 13.00 -17.18
CA GLY A 153 8.42 12.48 -16.17
C GLY A 153 7.73 12.06 -14.84
N LYS A 154 6.43 12.30 -14.70
CA LYS A 154 5.68 11.85 -13.52
C LYS A 154 5.53 10.31 -13.56
N ARG A 155 5.62 9.69 -12.37
CA ARG A 155 5.48 8.25 -12.20
C ARG A 155 4.30 7.94 -11.30
N VAL A 156 3.49 6.97 -11.70
CA VAL A 156 2.38 6.44 -10.90
C VAL A 156 2.66 4.98 -10.63
N ALA A 157 2.81 4.62 -9.36
CA ALA A 157 3.07 3.25 -8.92
C ALA A 157 1.77 2.59 -8.46
N ILE A 158 1.51 1.41 -8.98
CA ILE A 158 0.31 0.62 -8.70
C ILE A 158 0.74 -0.68 -8.03
N PRO A 159 0.50 -0.84 -6.73
CA PRO A 159 0.91 -2.03 -5.98
C PRO A 159 0.16 -3.29 -6.44
N ARG A 160 0.88 -4.41 -6.50
CA ARG A 160 0.32 -5.71 -6.89
C ARG A 160 -0.87 -6.15 -6.04
N TYR A 161 -0.85 -5.85 -4.74
CA TYR A 161 -1.89 -6.34 -3.82
C TYR A 161 -3.28 -5.77 -4.09
N CYS A 162 -3.37 -4.68 -4.87
CA CYS A 162 -4.65 -4.07 -5.23
C CYS A 162 -5.45 -4.91 -6.23
N PHE A 163 -4.81 -5.84 -6.96
CA PHE A 163 -5.43 -6.56 -8.06
C PHE A 163 -5.26 -8.07 -7.97
N SER A 164 -6.19 -8.81 -8.58
CA SER A 164 -6.18 -10.27 -8.64
C SER A 164 -5.11 -10.79 -9.60
N ALA A 165 -4.88 -10.10 -10.72
CA ALA A 165 -3.91 -10.49 -11.73
C ALA A 165 -2.46 -10.17 -11.32
N SER A 166 -1.49 -10.86 -11.96
CA SER A 166 -0.08 -10.55 -11.77
C SER A 166 0.29 -9.24 -12.49
N VAL A 167 1.28 -8.50 -11.95
CA VAL A 167 1.75 -7.25 -12.57
C VAL A 167 2.22 -7.49 -14.01
N LYS A 168 2.88 -8.63 -14.28
CA LYS A 168 3.35 -9.01 -15.61
C LYS A 168 2.17 -9.22 -16.58
N SER A 169 1.10 -9.90 -16.12
CA SER A 169 -0.10 -10.12 -16.92
C SER A 169 -0.79 -8.81 -17.26
N ILE A 170 -0.93 -7.91 -16.27
CA ILE A 170 -1.52 -6.58 -16.49
C ILE A 170 -0.69 -5.78 -17.50
N GLN A 171 0.63 -5.78 -17.35
CA GLN A 171 1.52 -5.10 -18.28
C GLN A 171 1.36 -5.62 -19.72
N GLN A 172 1.33 -6.95 -19.89
CA GLN A 172 1.14 -7.58 -21.20
C GLN A 172 -0.20 -7.21 -21.84
N GLN A 173 -1.29 -7.24 -21.08
CA GLN A 173 -2.61 -6.83 -21.57
C GLN A 173 -2.63 -5.37 -22.00
N LEU A 174 -2.06 -4.47 -21.20
CA LEU A 174 -1.97 -3.05 -21.55
C LEU A 174 -1.16 -2.82 -22.82
N MET A 175 -0.04 -3.53 -22.98
CA MET A 175 0.77 -3.45 -24.20
C MET A 175 0.00 -3.96 -25.44
N THR A 176 -0.77 -5.03 -25.29
CA THR A 176 -1.61 -5.56 -26.36
C THR A 176 -2.69 -4.56 -26.77
N ILE A 177 -3.39 -3.97 -25.80
CA ILE A 177 -4.41 -2.95 -26.07
C ILE A 177 -3.78 -1.73 -26.76
N ARG A 178 -2.64 -1.23 -26.24
CA ARG A 178 -1.92 -0.12 -26.86
C ARG A 178 -1.52 -0.40 -28.31
N ALA A 179 -1.02 -1.61 -28.59
CA ALA A 179 -0.64 -2.02 -29.94
C ALA A 179 -1.83 -2.12 -30.88
N SER A 180 -3.01 -2.45 -30.41
CA SER A 180 -4.23 -2.51 -31.23
C SER A 180 -4.77 -1.12 -31.62
N VAL A 181 -4.46 -0.10 -30.82
CA VAL A 181 -4.91 1.30 -31.07
C VAL A 181 -3.98 2.03 -32.04
N GLY A 182 -2.71 1.64 -32.11
CA GLY A 182 -1.71 2.26 -33.00
C GLY A 182 -1.72 1.72 -34.43
N ARG A 183 -2.72 0.86 -34.78
CA ARG A 183 -2.96 0.41 -36.15
C ARG A 183 -4.16 1.12 -36.74
#